data_be62b13060814a2d32838b225204f290
#
_entry.id   be62b13060814a2d32838b225204f290
#
_cell.length_a   1.000
_cell.length_b   1.000
_cell.length_c   1.000
_cell.angle_alpha   90.00
_cell.angle_beta   90.00
_cell.angle_gamma   90.00
#
_symmetry.space_group_name_H-M   'P 1'
#
loop_
_entity.id
_entity.type
_entity.pdbx_description
1 polymer ?
#
loop_
_entity_poly.entity_id
_entity_poly.type
_entity_poly.pdbx_seq_one_letter_code
_entity_poly.pdbx_strand_id
1 'polypeptide(L)'
;LVGGNGSNLVGGNESNLSGGYWSNLSGGYRSNLSGGDESNLVGGYRSNLSGGNGSNLSGGNSSLIIGRNGCNVKGGLHSVIVLTEWKSDDNGNYVPIAVKAEIVDGVRIKADTWYKLKNGELV
;
A
#
# COMPACT_ATOMS: atom_id res chain seq x y z
N LEU A 1 15.68 -3.81 -7.44
CA LEU A 1 16.44 -4.13 -6.22
C LEU A 1 15.62 -5.04 -5.31
N VAL A 2 16.26 -5.99 -4.72
CA VAL A 2 15.65 -6.93 -3.77
C VAL A 2 16.43 -6.88 -2.47
N GLY A 3 15.73 -6.68 -1.35
CA GLY A 3 16.35 -6.71 -0.03
C GLY A 3 15.60 -7.66 0.89
N GLY A 4 16.25 -8.07 1.98
CA GLY A 4 15.64 -8.89 3.01
C GLY A 4 14.84 -8.04 4.01
N ASN A 5 14.59 -8.62 5.19
CA ASN A 5 13.88 -7.92 6.26
C ASN A 5 14.67 -6.73 6.76
N GLY A 6 13.99 -5.65 7.07
CA GLY A 6 14.63 -4.43 7.58
C GLY A 6 15.42 -3.66 6.54
N SER A 7 15.24 -3.95 5.26
CA SER A 7 15.99 -3.30 4.19
C SER A 7 15.53 -1.86 3.96
N ASN A 8 16.47 -1.02 3.56
CA ASN A 8 16.19 0.33 3.08
C ASN A 8 16.60 0.40 1.61
N LEU A 9 15.62 0.47 0.72
CA LEU A 9 15.87 0.48 -0.72
C LEU A 9 15.39 1.78 -1.33
N VAL A 10 16.26 2.43 -2.07
CA VAL A 10 15.92 3.65 -2.78
C VAL A 10 16.22 3.45 -4.25
N GLY A 11 15.22 3.64 -5.09
CA GLY A 11 15.38 3.58 -6.53
C GLY A 11 14.95 4.89 -7.17
N GLY A 12 15.40 5.11 -8.37
CA GLY A 12 14.96 6.26 -9.13
C GLY A 12 13.66 5.98 -9.88
N ASN A 13 13.47 6.67 -10.98
CA ASN A 13 12.28 6.48 -11.81
C ASN A 13 12.28 5.09 -12.45
N GLU A 14 11.09 4.52 -12.60
CA GLU A 14 10.88 3.21 -13.23
C GLU A 14 11.62 2.08 -12.51
N SER A 15 11.78 2.20 -11.19
CA SER A 15 12.44 1.19 -10.37
C SER A 15 11.49 0.08 -9.95
N ASN A 16 12.03 -1.12 -9.77
CA ASN A 16 11.32 -2.25 -9.19
C ASN A 16 12.02 -2.59 -7.87
N LEU A 17 11.33 -2.40 -6.75
CA LEU A 17 11.90 -2.61 -5.41
C LEU A 17 11.09 -3.64 -4.66
N SER A 18 11.76 -4.60 -4.06
CA SER A 18 11.13 -5.65 -3.26
C SER A 18 11.88 -5.82 -1.95
N GLY A 19 11.19 -5.70 -0.84
CA GLY A 19 11.77 -5.88 0.48
C GLY A 19 10.97 -6.83 1.35
N GLY A 20 11.57 -7.31 2.43
CA GLY A 20 10.89 -8.17 3.39
C GLY A 20 10.14 -7.38 4.46
N TYR A 21 9.99 -7.96 5.65
CA TYR A 21 9.31 -7.29 6.78
C TYR A 21 10.08 -6.04 7.20
N TRP A 22 9.35 -5.02 7.65
CA TRP A 22 9.91 -3.77 8.17
C TRP A 22 10.84 -3.06 7.20
N SER A 23 10.60 -3.23 5.91
CA SER A 23 11.42 -2.58 4.88
C SER A 23 10.93 -1.17 4.61
N ASN A 24 11.85 -0.32 4.21
CA ASN A 24 11.56 1.04 3.77
C ASN A 24 11.93 1.15 2.30
N LEU A 25 10.95 1.32 1.43
CA LEU A 25 11.15 1.36 -0.01
C LEU A 25 10.72 2.71 -0.55
N SER A 26 11.59 3.33 -1.32
CA SER A 26 11.30 4.62 -1.93
C SER A 26 11.67 4.57 -3.41
N GLY A 27 10.69 4.76 -4.28
CA GLY A 27 10.90 4.81 -5.72
C GLY A 27 10.39 6.11 -6.29
N GLY A 28 10.85 6.44 -7.47
CA GLY A 28 10.39 7.63 -8.16
C GLY A 28 9.17 7.36 -9.05
N TYR A 29 9.09 8.07 -10.13
CA TYR A 29 8.01 8.00 -11.11
C TYR A 29 7.91 6.60 -11.72
N ARG A 30 6.68 6.07 -11.81
CA ARG A 30 6.36 4.79 -12.44
C ARG A 30 7.12 3.61 -11.82
N SER A 31 7.30 3.64 -10.50
CA SER A 31 7.99 2.57 -9.78
C SER A 31 7.02 1.50 -9.32
N ASN A 32 7.53 0.28 -9.16
CA ASN A 32 6.79 -0.84 -8.60
C ASN A 32 7.44 -1.23 -7.28
N LEU A 33 6.71 -1.09 -6.18
CA LEU A 33 7.23 -1.35 -4.84
C LEU A 33 6.43 -2.45 -4.16
N SER A 34 7.11 -3.44 -3.61
CA SER A 34 6.48 -4.53 -2.90
C SER A 34 7.22 -4.76 -1.59
N GLY A 35 6.54 -4.63 -0.48
CA GLY A 35 7.10 -4.85 0.84
C GLY A 35 6.33 -5.89 1.64
N GLY A 36 6.99 -6.48 2.63
CA GLY A 36 6.34 -7.41 3.56
C GLY A 36 5.54 -6.66 4.63
N ASP A 37 5.24 -7.36 5.73
CA ASP A 37 4.46 -6.76 6.81
C ASP A 37 5.20 -5.59 7.46
N GLU A 38 4.45 -4.59 7.90
CA GLU A 38 4.94 -3.41 8.59
C GLU A 38 6.01 -2.64 7.83
N SER A 39 5.88 -2.61 6.50
CA SER A 39 6.79 -1.88 5.63
C SER A 39 6.28 -0.47 5.33
N ASN A 40 7.20 0.41 4.98
CA ASN A 40 6.88 1.77 4.56
C ASN A 40 7.26 1.91 3.08
N LEU A 41 6.28 2.18 2.24
CA LEU A 41 6.50 2.30 0.80
C LEU A 41 6.09 3.70 0.34
N VAL A 42 7.00 4.35 -0.38
CA VAL A 42 6.73 5.67 -0.96
C VAL A 42 7.06 5.61 -2.44
N GLY A 43 6.07 5.83 -3.27
CA GLY A 43 6.25 5.87 -4.72
C GLY A 43 5.84 7.22 -5.27
N GLY A 44 6.35 7.53 -6.44
CA GLY A 44 6.01 8.76 -7.13
C GLY A 44 4.76 8.61 -8.00
N TYR A 45 4.64 9.45 -8.99
CA TYR A 45 3.52 9.48 -9.93
C TYR A 45 3.41 8.15 -10.70
N ARG A 46 2.19 7.60 -10.79
CA ARG A 46 1.89 6.37 -11.52
C ARG A 46 2.64 5.15 -11.00
N SER A 47 2.85 5.09 -9.69
CA SER A 47 3.51 3.95 -9.06
C SER A 47 2.52 2.87 -8.66
N ASN A 48 3.02 1.64 -8.54
CA ASN A 48 2.24 0.51 -8.04
C ASN A 48 2.85 0.08 -6.71
N LEU A 49 2.05 0.15 -5.63
CA LEU A 49 2.52 -0.16 -4.28
C LEU A 49 1.72 -1.33 -3.72
N SER A 50 2.42 -2.32 -3.16
CA SER A 50 1.79 -3.45 -2.51
C SER A 50 2.50 -3.73 -1.19
N GLY A 51 1.77 -3.65 -0.09
CA GLY A 51 2.34 -3.88 1.24
C GLY A 51 1.62 -4.99 1.99
N GLY A 52 2.34 -5.62 2.91
CA GLY A 52 1.76 -6.61 3.81
C GLY A 52 0.99 -5.95 4.95
N ASN A 53 0.65 -6.73 5.98
CA ASN A 53 -0.15 -6.23 7.11
C ASN A 53 0.56 -5.09 7.83
N GLY A 54 -0.20 -4.07 8.24
CA GLY A 54 0.34 -2.96 9.04
C GLY A 54 1.26 -2.02 8.30
N SER A 55 1.31 -2.09 6.97
CA SER A 55 2.21 -1.25 6.18
C SER A 55 1.66 0.16 5.97
N ASN A 56 2.56 1.09 5.71
CA ASN A 56 2.21 2.47 5.35
C ASN A 56 2.59 2.69 3.89
N LEU A 57 1.60 3.01 3.07
CA LEU A 57 1.76 3.10 1.62
C LEU A 57 1.40 4.52 1.16
N SER A 58 2.32 5.17 0.48
CA SER A 58 2.10 6.52 -0.02
C SER A 58 2.49 6.59 -1.50
N GLY A 59 1.53 6.85 -2.35
CA GLY A 59 1.76 7.00 -3.79
C GLY A 59 1.46 8.41 -4.27
N GLY A 60 2.04 8.78 -5.39
CA GLY A 60 1.72 10.03 -6.04
C GLY A 60 0.43 9.94 -6.83
N ASN A 61 0.16 10.92 -7.70
CA ASN A 61 -1.04 10.92 -8.53
C ASN A 61 -1.08 9.70 -9.45
N SER A 62 -2.27 9.20 -9.72
CA SER A 62 -2.52 8.08 -10.64
C SER A 62 -1.80 6.79 -10.26
N SER A 63 -1.62 6.55 -8.97
CA SER A 63 -0.98 5.34 -8.46
C SER A 63 -2.00 4.25 -8.12
N LEU A 64 -1.55 3.01 -8.10
CA LEU A 64 -2.34 1.88 -7.62
C LEU A 64 -1.73 1.42 -6.29
N ILE A 65 -2.52 1.43 -5.23
CA ILE A 65 -2.03 1.18 -3.88
C ILE A 65 -2.87 0.07 -3.26
N ILE A 66 -2.22 -1.03 -2.88
CA ILE A 66 -2.89 -2.22 -2.33
C ILE A 66 -2.32 -2.52 -0.96
N GLY A 67 -3.19 -2.57 0.05
CA GLY A 67 -2.78 -2.90 1.42
C GLY A 67 -3.62 -4.02 2.02
N ARG A 68 -3.02 -4.77 2.92
CA ARG A 68 -3.68 -5.83 3.68
C ARG A 68 -4.15 -5.27 5.03
N ASN A 69 -4.34 -6.15 6.03
CA ASN A 69 -4.87 -5.75 7.34
C ASN A 69 -4.11 -4.58 7.95
N GLY A 70 -4.85 -3.59 8.42
CA GLY A 70 -4.27 -2.51 9.21
C GLY A 70 -3.36 -1.56 8.46
N CYS A 71 -3.35 -1.62 7.13
CA CYS A 71 -2.53 -0.69 6.35
C CYS A 71 -3.10 0.71 6.36
N ASN A 72 -2.20 1.69 6.33
CA ASN A 72 -2.54 3.09 6.10
C ASN A 72 -2.12 3.43 4.68
N VAL A 73 -3.03 4.00 3.90
CA VAL A 73 -2.75 4.35 2.51
C VAL A 73 -3.03 5.82 2.25
N LYS A 74 -2.21 6.40 1.40
CA LYS A 74 -2.34 7.78 0.99
C LYS A 74 -2.01 7.86 -0.50
N GLY A 75 -2.95 8.33 -1.30
CA GLY A 75 -2.74 8.46 -2.73
C GLY A 75 -2.95 9.87 -3.21
N GLY A 76 -2.30 10.24 -4.29
CA GLY A 76 -2.57 11.48 -4.96
C GLY A 76 -3.86 11.40 -5.77
N LEU A 77 -4.21 12.48 -6.44
CA LEU A 77 -5.44 12.54 -7.22
C LEU A 77 -5.43 11.50 -8.34
N HIS A 78 -6.58 10.90 -8.61
CA HIS A 78 -6.79 9.84 -9.60
C HIS A 78 -6.12 8.51 -9.27
N SER A 79 -5.66 8.33 -8.05
CA SER A 79 -5.14 7.04 -7.60
C SER A 79 -6.28 6.08 -7.27
N VAL A 80 -5.97 4.78 -7.30
CA VAL A 80 -6.88 3.73 -6.83
C VAL A 80 -6.29 3.14 -5.56
N ILE A 81 -7.08 3.13 -4.48
CA ILE A 81 -6.67 2.50 -3.23
C ILE A 81 -7.51 1.25 -3.02
N VAL A 82 -6.85 0.15 -2.67
CA VAL A 82 -7.50 -1.13 -2.38
C VAL A 82 -7.04 -1.59 -1.01
N LEU A 83 -7.97 -1.73 -0.09
CA LEU A 83 -7.68 -2.18 1.26
C LEU A 83 -8.49 -3.42 1.56
N THR A 84 -7.89 -4.37 2.27
CA THR A 84 -8.51 -5.64 2.60
C THR A 84 -8.36 -5.91 4.09
N GLU A 85 -9.39 -6.50 4.68
CA GLU A 85 -9.36 -7.01 6.05
C GLU A 85 -9.46 -8.52 6.02
N TRP A 86 -8.65 -9.17 6.83
CA TRP A 86 -8.53 -10.63 6.88
C TRP A 86 -8.64 -11.11 8.31
N LYS A 87 -9.07 -12.34 8.50
CA LYS A 87 -9.01 -13.00 9.81
C LYS A 87 -8.89 -14.50 9.62
N SER A 88 -8.47 -15.19 10.69
CA SER A 88 -8.46 -16.66 10.69
C SER A 88 -9.88 -17.18 10.93
N ASP A 89 -10.29 -18.20 10.16
CA ASP A 89 -11.56 -18.88 10.39
C ASP A 89 -11.38 -19.98 11.44
N ASP A 90 -12.47 -20.75 11.70
CA ASP A 90 -12.46 -21.80 12.72
C ASP A 90 -11.52 -22.94 12.37
N ASN A 91 -11.12 -23.10 11.12
CA ASN A 91 -10.22 -24.13 10.65
C ASN A 91 -8.77 -23.67 10.55
N GLY A 92 -8.48 -22.44 10.97
CA GLY A 92 -7.13 -21.86 10.89
C GLY A 92 -6.76 -21.28 9.54
N ASN A 93 -7.71 -21.18 8.61
CA ASN A 93 -7.48 -20.56 7.31
C ASN A 93 -7.58 -19.04 7.43
N TYR A 94 -6.70 -18.35 6.75
CA TYR A 94 -6.72 -16.89 6.71
C TYR A 94 -7.58 -16.46 5.53
N VAL A 95 -8.71 -15.82 5.83
CA VAL A 95 -9.74 -15.50 4.82
C VAL A 95 -10.06 -14.01 4.83
N PRO A 96 -10.37 -13.43 3.66
CA PRO A 96 -10.77 -12.03 3.62
C PRO A 96 -12.18 -11.85 4.17
N ILE A 97 -12.39 -10.80 4.95
CA ILE A 97 -13.70 -10.47 5.51
C ILE A 97 -14.24 -9.15 5.00
N ALA A 98 -13.40 -8.29 4.44
CA ALA A 98 -13.82 -7.03 3.86
C ALA A 98 -12.82 -6.58 2.80
N VAL A 99 -13.33 -5.98 1.75
CA VAL A 99 -12.52 -5.38 0.68
C VAL A 99 -13.15 -4.03 0.34
N LYS A 100 -12.31 -3.01 0.22
CA LYS A 100 -12.76 -1.70 -0.19
C LYS A 100 -11.82 -1.16 -1.26
N ALA A 101 -12.36 -0.87 -2.42
CA ALA A 101 -11.62 -0.26 -3.52
C ALA A 101 -12.25 1.08 -3.85
N GLU A 102 -11.45 2.13 -3.89
CA GLU A 102 -11.95 3.48 -4.11
C GLU A 102 -11.02 4.25 -5.04
N ILE A 103 -11.60 5.18 -5.77
CA ILE A 103 -10.85 6.12 -6.58
C ILE A 103 -10.68 7.40 -5.77
N VAL A 104 -9.45 7.92 -5.72
CA VAL A 104 -9.17 9.18 -5.06
C VAL A 104 -9.63 10.29 -6.01
N ASP A 105 -10.84 10.78 -5.80
CA ASP A 105 -11.48 11.78 -6.67
C ASP A 105 -11.30 13.22 -6.19
N GLY A 106 -10.74 13.40 -5.00
CA GLY A 106 -10.55 14.72 -4.41
C GLY A 106 -11.77 15.29 -3.71
N VAL A 107 -12.89 14.58 -3.76
CA VAL A 107 -14.16 15.02 -3.14
C VAL A 107 -14.58 14.08 -2.04
N ARG A 108 -15.00 12.85 -2.38
CA ARG A 108 -15.40 11.84 -1.42
C ARG A 108 -14.16 11.18 -0.78
N ILE A 109 -13.17 10.85 -1.58
CA ILE A 109 -11.87 10.36 -1.12
C ILE A 109 -10.85 11.44 -1.46
N LYS A 110 -10.28 12.06 -0.42
CA LYS A 110 -9.40 13.20 -0.59
C LYS A 110 -7.99 12.77 -0.98
N ALA A 111 -7.36 13.58 -1.84
CA ALA A 111 -5.97 13.35 -2.22
C ALA A 111 -5.03 13.62 -1.05
N ASP A 112 -3.91 12.90 -1.03
CA ASP A 112 -2.82 13.09 -0.05
C ASP A 112 -3.30 13.02 1.40
N THR A 113 -4.29 12.16 1.65
CA THR A 113 -4.90 11.95 2.95
C THR A 113 -4.78 10.48 3.32
N TRP A 114 -4.40 10.18 4.55
CA TRP A 114 -4.29 8.81 5.03
C TRP A 114 -5.66 8.19 5.25
N TYR A 115 -5.84 6.98 4.74
CA TYR A 115 -7.04 6.17 4.94
C TYR A 115 -6.67 4.78 5.44
N LYS A 116 -7.56 4.18 6.19
CA LYS A 116 -7.43 2.84 6.73
C LYS A 116 -8.77 2.15 6.65
N LEU A 117 -8.77 0.86 6.39
CA LEU A 117 -10.00 0.06 6.42
C LEU A 117 -10.18 -0.50 7.83
N LYS A 118 -11.32 -0.19 8.44
CA LYS A 118 -11.65 -0.67 9.78
C LYS A 118 -13.12 -1.07 9.80
N ASN A 119 -13.38 -2.33 10.13
CA ASN A 119 -14.73 -2.89 10.15
C ASN A 119 -15.49 -2.66 8.85
N GLY A 120 -14.79 -2.78 7.73
CA GLY A 120 -15.35 -2.62 6.39
C GLY A 120 -15.51 -1.18 5.92
N GLU A 121 -15.11 -0.19 6.72
CA GLU A 121 -15.27 1.21 6.38
C GLU A 121 -13.92 1.92 6.30
N LEU A 122 -13.80 2.87 5.37
CA LEU A 122 -12.62 3.73 5.30
C LEU A 122 -12.71 4.82 6.39
N VAL A 123 -11.63 4.95 7.12
CA VAL A 123 -11.54 5.95 8.20
C VAL A 123 -10.24 6.75 8.12
#